data_5474f010593db8e7fc65d6e5cf52fb70
#
_entry.id   5474f010593db8e7fc65d6e5cf52fb70
#
_cell.length_a   1.000
_cell.length_b   1.000
_cell.length_c   1.000
_cell.angle_alpha   90.00
_cell.angle_beta   90.00
_cell.angle_gamma   90.00
#
_symmetry.space_group_name_H-M   'P 1'
#
loop_
_entity.id
_entity.type
_entity.pdbx_description
1 polymer ?
#
loop_
_entity_poly.entity_id
_entity_poly.type
_entity_poly.pdbx_seq_one_letter_code
_entity_poly.pdbx_strand_id
1 'polypeptide(L)'
;VVLTVILAIVQILFIIFQKQIQELIDKRKKVNKQSKNVTEIMHFINDLASTLAKMSYDKIGALLVVENKDNLKKYIDLGKKVDVKFFPEFVTSVFYNHKSPLHDGAMIIRNLKIISLSSYLHMTSRIVDVQYGARHRAAFGICEYYDCFAFVVSETNGNITFSHRDEIRRLSQDPEELAGQITQIFSSLSIYKSQFKK
;
A
#
# COMPACT_ATOMS: atom_id res chain seq x y z
N VAL A 1 50.49 -39.95 -10.05
CA VAL A 1 49.32 -40.80 -10.20
C VAL A 1 48.38 -40.64 -8.99
N VAL A 2 48.85 -40.85 -7.74
CA VAL A 2 47.99 -40.74 -6.54
C VAL A 2 47.43 -39.34 -6.35
N LEU A 3 48.25 -38.29 -6.51
CA LEU A 3 47.84 -36.91 -6.36
C LEU A 3 46.77 -36.48 -7.40
N THR A 4 46.88 -36.96 -8.63
CA THR A 4 45.93 -36.66 -9.71
C THR A 4 44.57 -37.32 -9.46
N VAL A 5 44.55 -38.51 -8.90
CA VAL A 5 43.31 -39.20 -8.52
C VAL A 5 42.62 -38.50 -7.36
N ILE A 6 43.34 -38.02 -6.35
CA ILE A 6 42.80 -37.27 -5.24
C ILE A 6 42.19 -35.96 -5.74
N LEU A 7 42.88 -35.24 -6.64
CA LEU A 7 42.36 -33.98 -7.21
C LEU A 7 41.09 -34.19 -8.00
N ALA A 8 41.01 -35.28 -8.77
CA ALA A 8 39.78 -35.62 -9.52
C ALA A 8 38.58 -35.93 -8.60
N ILE A 9 38.82 -36.65 -7.50
CA ILE A 9 37.76 -36.95 -6.50
C ILE A 9 37.27 -35.67 -5.86
N VAL A 10 38.14 -34.74 -5.49
CA VAL A 10 37.75 -33.44 -4.90
C VAL A 10 36.96 -32.62 -5.88
N GLN A 11 37.30 -32.60 -7.16
CA GLN A 11 36.53 -31.91 -8.20
C GLN A 11 35.11 -32.52 -8.37
N ILE A 12 35.01 -33.83 -8.39
CA ILE A 12 33.74 -34.55 -8.50
C ILE A 12 32.84 -34.22 -7.28
N LEU A 13 33.38 -34.29 -6.06
CA LEU A 13 32.69 -33.91 -4.84
C LEU A 13 32.24 -32.45 -4.89
N PHE A 14 33.09 -31.53 -5.33
CA PHE A 14 32.71 -30.11 -5.46
C PHE A 14 31.51 -29.90 -6.41
N ILE A 15 31.51 -30.59 -7.57
CA ILE A 15 30.42 -30.54 -8.54
C ILE A 15 29.13 -31.08 -7.95
N ILE A 16 29.18 -32.18 -7.20
CA ILE A 16 28.01 -32.79 -6.56
C ILE A 16 27.41 -31.85 -5.47
N PHE A 17 28.29 -31.24 -4.66
CA PHE A 17 27.85 -30.34 -3.59
C PHE A 17 27.42 -28.94 -4.08
N GLN A 18 27.91 -28.51 -5.25
CA GLN A 18 27.61 -27.19 -5.82
C GLN A 18 26.12 -26.95 -5.93
N LYS A 19 25.34 -27.95 -6.37
CA LYS A 19 23.91 -27.86 -6.53
C LYS A 19 23.18 -27.69 -5.18
N GLN A 20 23.58 -28.42 -4.17
CA GLN A 20 23.01 -28.34 -2.82
C GLN A 20 23.34 -26.99 -2.13
N ILE A 21 24.58 -26.52 -2.32
CA ILE A 21 25.00 -25.21 -1.82
C ILE A 21 24.20 -24.09 -2.49
N GLN A 22 23.99 -24.16 -3.81
CA GLN A 22 23.20 -23.18 -4.55
C GLN A 22 21.76 -23.14 -4.05
N GLU A 23 21.13 -24.29 -3.84
CA GLU A 23 19.76 -24.37 -3.29
C GLU A 23 19.64 -23.76 -1.88
N LEU A 24 20.64 -23.97 -1.02
CA LEU A 24 20.68 -23.38 0.32
C LEU A 24 20.85 -21.86 0.27
N ILE A 25 21.69 -21.36 -0.63
CA ILE A 25 21.89 -19.92 -0.85
C ILE A 25 20.61 -19.29 -1.36
N ASP A 26 19.93 -19.92 -2.32
CA ASP A 26 18.68 -19.41 -2.90
C ASP A 26 17.53 -19.43 -1.88
N LYS A 27 17.44 -20.46 -1.04
CA LYS A 27 16.49 -20.49 0.09
C LYS A 27 16.75 -19.32 1.05
N ARG A 28 18.00 -19.09 1.45
CA ARG A 28 18.36 -17.95 2.32
C ARG A 28 18.02 -16.61 1.69
N LYS A 29 18.34 -16.42 0.40
CA LYS A 29 17.99 -15.18 -0.32
C LYS A 29 16.47 -14.94 -0.35
N LYS A 30 15.67 -16.00 -0.60
CA LYS A 30 14.21 -15.92 -0.57
C LYS A 30 13.68 -15.52 0.81
N VAL A 31 14.16 -16.17 1.87
CA VAL A 31 13.76 -15.86 3.26
C VAL A 31 14.11 -14.42 3.63
N ASN A 32 15.34 -13.98 3.33
CA ASN A 32 15.75 -12.60 3.63
C ASN A 32 14.96 -11.56 2.82
N LYS A 33 14.65 -11.83 1.55
CA LYS A 33 13.83 -10.95 0.73
C LYS A 33 12.39 -10.86 1.25
N GLN A 34 11.83 -11.98 1.68
CA GLN A 34 10.47 -12.03 2.24
C GLN A 34 10.40 -11.29 3.58
N SER A 35 11.36 -11.49 4.49
CA SER A 35 11.44 -10.78 5.75
C SER A 35 11.55 -9.26 5.55
N LYS A 36 12.40 -8.80 4.62
CA LYS A 36 12.54 -7.38 4.29
C LYS A 36 11.24 -6.78 3.77
N ASN A 37 10.54 -7.49 2.89
CA ASN A 37 9.27 -7.03 2.34
C ASN A 37 8.20 -6.90 3.43
N VAL A 38 8.10 -7.84 4.37
CA VAL A 38 7.15 -7.77 5.50
C VAL A 38 7.44 -6.55 6.36
N THR A 39 8.71 -6.29 6.67
CA THR A 39 9.11 -5.12 7.46
C THR A 39 8.74 -3.81 6.76
N GLU A 40 8.99 -3.69 5.46
CA GLU A 40 8.63 -2.51 4.67
C GLU A 40 7.11 -2.26 4.63
N ILE A 41 6.32 -3.34 4.52
CA ILE A 41 4.85 -3.26 4.57
C ILE A 41 4.37 -2.81 5.95
N MET A 42 4.93 -3.35 7.03
CA MET A 42 4.55 -2.96 8.39
C MET A 42 4.90 -1.50 8.68
N HIS A 43 6.06 -1.01 8.21
CA HIS A 43 6.40 0.40 8.29
C HIS A 43 5.39 1.27 7.53
N PHE A 44 5.05 0.89 6.29
CA PHE A 44 4.05 1.60 5.51
C PHE A 44 2.68 1.64 6.20
N ILE A 45 2.23 0.53 6.79
CA ILE A 45 0.95 0.46 7.52
C ILE A 45 0.95 1.41 8.72
N ASN A 46 2.03 1.41 9.50
CA ASN A 46 2.16 2.30 10.65
C ASN A 46 2.22 3.78 10.22
N ASP A 47 2.96 4.09 9.16
CA ASP A 47 3.03 5.44 8.59
C ASP A 47 1.66 5.88 8.04
N LEU A 48 0.94 4.99 7.36
CA LEU A 48 -0.41 5.26 6.85
C LEU A 48 -1.40 5.50 8.00
N ALA A 49 -1.40 4.64 9.02
CA ALA A 49 -2.27 4.76 10.17
C ALA A 49 -2.02 6.07 10.94
N SER A 50 -0.76 6.38 11.25
CA SER A 50 -0.40 7.62 11.95
C SER A 50 -0.77 8.86 11.14
N THR A 51 -0.59 8.81 9.81
CA THR A 51 -0.97 9.91 8.90
C THR A 51 -2.47 10.13 8.89
N LEU A 52 -3.26 9.06 8.73
CA LEU A 52 -4.73 9.13 8.74
C LEU A 52 -5.27 9.60 10.08
N ALA A 53 -4.74 9.07 11.19
CA ALA A 53 -5.15 9.47 12.54
C ALA A 53 -4.87 10.96 12.80
N LYS A 54 -3.68 11.45 12.40
CA LYS A 54 -3.34 12.87 12.51
C LYS A 54 -4.27 13.75 11.68
N MET A 55 -4.50 13.42 10.41
CA MET A 55 -5.42 14.18 9.55
C MET A 55 -6.86 14.11 10.07
N SER A 56 -7.26 12.98 10.67
CA SER A 56 -8.55 12.81 11.35
C SER A 56 -8.70 13.78 12.53
N TYR A 57 -7.71 13.84 13.40
CA TYR A 57 -7.67 14.74 14.56
C TYR A 57 -7.77 16.21 14.13
N ASP A 58 -7.00 16.59 13.10
CA ASP A 58 -6.96 17.96 12.56
C ASP A 58 -8.14 18.25 11.59
N LYS A 59 -9.01 17.26 11.32
CA LYS A 59 -10.13 17.33 10.36
C LYS A 59 -9.70 17.78 8.96
N ILE A 60 -8.55 17.28 8.51
CA ILE A 60 -8.03 17.54 7.16
C ILE A 60 -8.57 16.49 6.21
N GLY A 61 -9.42 16.93 5.28
CA GLY A 61 -10.00 16.05 4.26
C GLY A 61 -8.94 15.46 3.34
N ALA A 62 -8.91 14.14 3.19
CA ALA A 62 -7.97 13.43 2.33
C ALA A 62 -8.61 12.23 1.65
N LEU A 63 -8.10 11.89 0.47
CA LEU A 63 -8.45 10.66 -0.26
C LEU A 63 -7.16 9.98 -0.71
N LEU A 64 -6.87 8.82 -0.13
CA LEU A 64 -5.74 7.96 -0.49
C LEU A 64 -6.26 6.68 -1.12
N VAL A 65 -5.75 6.32 -2.31
CA VAL A 65 -6.14 5.10 -3.03
C VAL A 65 -4.90 4.22 -3.21
N VAL A 66 -4.97 3.00 -2.69
CA VAL A 66 -3.91 2.00 -2.81
C VAL A 66 -4.33 0.98 -3.86
N GLU A 67 -3.53 0.84 -4.92
CA GLU A 67 -3.74 -0.20 -5.93
C GLU A 67 -3.61 -1.59 -5.32
N ASN A 68 -4.51 -2.49 -5.73
CA ASN A 68 -4.44 -3.91 -5.39
C ASN A 68 -4.17 -4.73 -6.66
N LYS A 69 -5.20 -5.27 -7.29
CA LYS A 69 -5.05 -6.10 -8.48
C LYS A 69 -5.13 -5.29 -9.76
N ASP A 70 -5.98 -4.28 -9.76
CA ASP A 70 -6.23 -3.48 -10.96
C ASP A 70 -5.31 -2.27 -11.03
N ASN A 71 -4.86 -1.98 -12.24
CA ASN A 71 -3.98 -0.87 -12.52
C ASN A 71 -4.79 0.41 -12.75
N LEU A 72 -4.52 1.43 -11.95
CA LEU A 72 -5.18 2.73 -12.02
C LEU A 72 -4.50 3.71 -12.99
N LYS A 73 -3.76 3.21 -14.00
CA LYS A 73 -2.99 4.04 -14.94
C LYS A 73 -3.80 5.19 -15.51
N LYS A 74 -5.06 4.95 -15.88
CA LYS A 74 -5.97 5.98 -16.41
C LYS A 74 -6.06 7.20 -15.48
N TYR A 75 -6.20 6.99 -14.19
CA TYR A 75 -6.32 8.06 -13.19
C TYR A 75 -4.97 8.66 -12.81
N ILE A 76 -3.91 7.86 -12.81
CA ILE A 76 -2.53 8.33 -12.63
C ILE A 76 -2.16 9.29 -13.76
N ASP A 77 -2.55 8.99 -15.00
CA ASP A 77 -2.26 9.84 -16.16
C ASP A 77 -3.04 11.16 -16.16
N LEU A 78 -4.19 11.22 -15.47
CA LEU A 78 -4.97 12.44 -15.28
C LEU A 78 -4.46 13.31 -14.11
N GLY A 79 -3.73 12.72 -13.17
CA GLY A 79 -3.17 13.42 -12.02
C GLY A 79 -1.76 13.99 -12.28
N LYS A 80 -1.15 14.47 -11.22
CA LYS A 80 0.25 14.92 -11.21
C LYS A 80 1.16 13.75 -10.86
N LYS A 81 1.88 13.22 -11.84
CA LYS A 81 2.78 12.07 -11.65
C LYS A 81 3.94 12.43 -10.74
N VAL A 82 4.19 11.54 -9.80
CA VAL A 82 5.33 11.56 -8.89
C VAL A 82 5.85 10.12 -8.74
N ASP A 83 7.03 9.94 -8.15
CA ASP A 83 7.55 8.63 -7.73
C ASP A 83 8.27 8.83 -6.40
N VAL A 84 7.49 8.90 -5.32
CA VAL A 84 8.00 9.22 -3.99
C VAL A 84 7.65 8.07 -3.05
N LYS A 85 8.60 7.63 -2.23
CA LYS A 85 8.31 6.70 -1.13
C LYS A 85 7.26 7.34 -0.22
N PHE A 86 6.31 6.53 0.27
CA PHE A 86 5.33 7.02 1.23
C PHE A 86 6.03 7.41 2.54
N PHE A 87 5.77 8.62 3.02
CA PHE A 87 6.14 9.08 4.36
C PHE A 87 5.17 10.15 4.85
N PRO A 88 4.86 10.17 6.17
CA PRO A 88 3.79 10.98 6.74
C PRO A 88 3.88 12.47 6.44
N GLU A 89 5.09 13.05 6.50
CA GLU A 89 5.32 14.48 6.34
C GLU A 89 4.98 14.95 4.92
N PHE A 90 5.28 14.14 3.91
CA PHE A 90 4.93 14.48 2.53
C PHE A 90 3.42 14.48 2.34
N VAL A 91 2.74 13.41 2.81
CA VAL A 91 1.28 13.28 2.68
C VAL A 91 0.57 14.42 3.40
N THR A 92 0.96 14.69 4.63
CA THR A 92 0.40 15.81 5.41
C THR A 92 0.66 17.15 4.71
N SER A 93 1.86 17.42 4.21
CA SER A 93 2.17 18.67 3.50
C SER A 93 1.30 18.90 2.27
N VAL A 94 0.95 17.82 1.55
CA VAL A 94 0.07 17.90 0.38
C VAL A 94 -1.35 18.29 0.81
N PHE A 95 -1.95 17.62 1.79
CA PHE A 95 -3.36 17.81 2.15
C PHE A 95 -3.60 19.01 3.08
N TYR A 96 -2.62 19.43 3.89
CA TYR A 96 -2.76 20.63 4.74
C TYR A 96 -2.67 21.93 3.95
N ASN A 97 -2.05 21.93 2.79
CA ASN A 97 -1.90 23.14 1.98
C ASN A 97 -3.09 23.35 1.05
N HIS A 98 -4.19 23.85 1.59
CA HIS A 98 -5.41 24.14 0.81
C HIS A 98 -5.25 25.19 -0.29
N LYS A 99 -4.11 25.92 -0.34
CA LYS A 99 -3.80 26.85 -1.42
C LYS A 99 -3.11 26.16 -2.60
N SER A 100 -2.56 24.96 -2.39
CA SER A 100 -1.95 24.16 -3.46
C SER A 100 -3.00 23.36 -4.20
N PRO A 101 -2.99 23.31 -5.54
CA PRO A 101 -3.90 22.45 -6.29
C PRO A 101 -3.64 20.93 -6.05
N LEU A 102 -2.57 20.58 -5.36
CA LEU A 102 -2.19 19.18 -5.12
C LEU A 102 -3.06 18.50 -4.06
N HIS A 103 -3.77 19.27 -3.19
CA HIS A 103 -4.65 18.71 -2.16
C HIS A 103 -6.01 18.26 -2.71
N ASP A 104 -6.39 18.78 -3.89
CA ASP A 104 -7.66 18.45 -4.51
C ASP A 104 -7.55 17.17 -5.36
N GLY A 105 -8.46 16.23 -5.10
CA GLY A 105 -8.44 14.90 -5.72
C GLY A 105 -7.78 13.82 -4.86
N ALA A 106 -7.44 12.71 -5.50
CA ALA A 106 -6.88 11.53 -4.84
C ALA A 106 -5.36 11.46 -4.94
N MET A 107 -4.73 10.95 -3.89
CA MET A 107 -3.37 10.47 -3.90
C MET A 107 -3.38 8.97 -4.23
N ILE A 108 -2.70 8.54 -5.30
CA ILE A 108 -2.63 7.13 -5.71
C ILE A 108 -1.30 6.53 -5.30
N ILE A 109 -1.39 5.38 -4.63
CA ILE A 109 -0.27 4.64 -4.07
C ILE A 109 -0.17 3.29 -4.78
N ARG A 110 1.03 2.96 -5.26
CA ARG A 110 1.40 1.68 -5.90
C ARG A 110 2.71 1.19 -5.32
N ASN A 111 2.76 -0.08 -4.92
CA ASN A 111 3.97 -0.70 -4.37
C ASN A 111 4.63 0.13 -3.24
N LEU A 112 3.81 0.60 -2.29
CA LEU A 112 4.21 1.44 -1.14
C LEU A 112 4.79 2.81 -1.51
N LYS A 113 4.63 3.24 -2.76
CA LYS A 113 5.06 4.55 -3.25
C LYS A 113 3.87 5.38 -3.70
N ILE A 114 3.96 6.68 -3.52
CA ILE A 114 3.03 7.65 -4.06
C ILE A 114 3.39 7.87 -5.53
N ILE A 115 2.44 7.58 -6.44
CA ILE A 115 2.67 7.62 -7.89
C ILE A 115 1.95 8.79 -8.54
N SER A 116 0.86 9.27 -7.93
CA SER A 116 0.11 10.41 -8.45
C SER A 116 -0.54 11.20 -7.33
N LEU A 117 -0.64 12.50 -7.53
CA LEU A 117 -1.36 13.46 -6.71
C LEU A 117 -2.45 14.13 -7.53
N SER A 118 -3.46 14.69 -6.86
CA SER A 118 -4.55 15.44 -7.51
C SER A 118 -5.20 14.64 -8.65
N SER A 119 -5.38 13.34 -8.43
CA SER A 119 -6.03 12.46 -9.42
C SER A 119 -7.55 12.57 -9.27
N TYR A 120 -8.21 13.04 -10.34
CA TYR A 120 -9.68 13.14 -10.35
C TYR A 120 -10.28 11.79 -10.67
N LEU A 121 -11.07 11.27 -9.72
CA LEU A 121 -11.77 10.00 -9.82
C LEU A 121 -13.24 10.25 -10.17
N HIS A 122 -13.87 9.29 -10.86
CA HIS A 122 -15.31 9.34 -11.04
C HIS A 122 -16.03 9.09 -9.72
N MET A 123 -17.11 9.80 -9.49
CA MET A 123 -17.95 9.64 -8.31
C MET A 123 -18.96 8.50 -8.53
N THR A 124 -19.32 7.81 -7.45
CA THR A 124 -20.42 6.83 -7.51
C THR A 124 -21.73 7.48 -7.95
N SER A 125 -22.48 6.79 -8.78
CA SER A 125 -23.87 7.14 -9.11
C SER A 125 -24.88 6.55 -8.12
N ARG A 126 -24.44 5.69 -7.19
CA ARG A 126 -25.31 5.10 -6.18
C ARG A 126 -25.82 6.17 -5.21
N ILE A 127 -27.02 5.93 -4.70
CA ILE A 127 -27.57 6.74 -3.59
C ILE A 127 -26.79 6.34 -2.34
N VAL A 128 -26.02 7.28 -1.81
CA VAL A 128 -25.26 7.12 -0.57
C VAL A 128 -25.76 8.13 0.46
N ASP A 129 -25.49 7.85 1.74
CA ASP A 129 -25.88 8.73 2.84
C ASP A 129 -25.36 10.17 2.62
N VAL A 130 -26.17 11.15 3.00
CA VAL A 130 -25.90 12.60 2.87
C VAL A 130 -24.62 13.02 3.61
N GLN A 131 -24.23 12.27 4.64
CA GLN A 131 -22.98 12.53 5.38
C GLN A 131 -21.71 12.35 4.52
N TYR A 132 -21.79 11.65 3.38
CA TYR A 132 -20.64 11.38 2.52
C TYR A 132 -20.45 12.51 1.48
N GLY A 133 -19.38 13.29 1.67
CA GLY A 133 -18.96 14.34 0.75
C GLY A 133 -18.31 13.82 -0.53
N ALA A 134 -17.79 14.75 -1.34
CA ALA A 134 -17.22 14.48 -2.66
C ALA A 134 -16.10 13.41 -2.64
N ARG A 135 -15.17 13.48 -1.67
CA ARG A 135 -14.07 12.51 -1.53
C ARG A 135 -14.56 11.09 -1.24
N HIS A 136 -15.59 10.94 -0.42
CA HIS A 136 -16.22 9.64 -0.17
C HIS A 136 -16.87 9.08 -1.43
N ARG A 137 -17.63 9.90 -2.15
CA ARG A 137 -18.28 9.49 -3.40
C ARG A 137 -17.27 9.10 -4.47
N ALA A 138 -16.12 9.77 -4.53
CA ALA A 138 -15.04 9.42 -5.41
C ALA A 138 -14.35 8.10 -4.99
N ALA A 139 -14.15 7.88 -3.67
CA ALA A 139 -13.64 6.62 -3.14
C ALA A 139 -14.56 5.43 -3.48
N PHE A 140 -15.85 5.59 -3.29
CA PHE A 140 -16.82 4.55 -3.63
C PHE A 140 -16.84 4.30 -5.15
N GLY A 141 -16.87 5.35 -5.97
CA GLY A 141 -16.87 5.25 -7.41
C GLY A 141 -15.66 4.48 -7.97
N ILE A 142 -14.46 4.76 -7.47
CA ILE A 142 -13.27 4.02 -7.95
C ILE A 142 -13.30 2.56 -7.51
N CYS A 143 -13.73 2.26 -6.27
CA CYS A 143 -13.78 0.91 -5.73
C CYS A 143 -14.89 0.03 -6.34
N GLU A 144 -15.92 0.63 -6.93
CA GLU A 144 -16.96 -0.10 -7.67
C GLU A 144 -16.42 -0.78 -8.93
N TYR A 145 -15.48 -0.15 -9.62
CA TYR A 145 -14.99 -0.61 -10.92
C TYR A 145 -13.59 -1.22 -10.90
N TYR A 146 -12.81 -0.92 -9.83
CA TYR A 146 -11.42 -1.35 -9.73
C TYR A 146 -11.15 -2.04 -8.39
N ASP A 147 -10.36 -3.08 -8.42
CA ASP A 147 -9.87 -3.76 -7.21
C ASP A 147 -8.73 -2.93 -6.59
N CYS A 148 -9.12 -1.93 -5.80
CA CYS A 148 -8.25 -1.03 -5.06
C CYS A 148 -8.83 -0.76 -3.67
N PHE A 149 -8.04 -0.13 -2.81
CA PHE A 149 -8.44 0.28 -1.47
C PHE A 149 -8.46 1.80 -1.39
N ALA A 150 -9.55 2.36 -0.93
CA ALA A 150 -9.65 3.79 -0.71
C ALA A 150 -9.81 4.09 0.79
N PHE A 151 -9.01 5.02 1.28
CA PHE A 151 -9.07 5.58 2.61
C PHE A 151 -9.45 7.06 2.51
N VAL A 152 -10.50 7.44 3.20
CA VAL A 152 -11.00 8.83 3.20
C VAL A 152 -10.97 9.36 4.61
N VAL A 153 -10.43 10.56 4.78
CA VAL A 153 -10.61 11.37 5.99
C VAL A 153 -11.62 12.47 5.69
N SER A 154 -12.65 12.57 6.52
CA SER A 154 -13.69 13.60 6.40
C SER A 154 -13.21 14.94 6.97
N GLU A 155 -13.31 16.00 6.21
CA GLU A 155 -13.01 17.36 6.66
C GLU A 155 -14.06 17.92 7.64
N THR A 156 -15.27 17.35 7.65
CA THR A 156 -16.37 17.83 8.50
C THR A 156 -16.24 17.29 9.93
N ASN A 157 -16.02 15.98 10.06
CA ASN A 157 -16.10 15.30 11.36
C ASN A 157 -14.84 14.49 11.72
N GLY A 158 -13.83 14.42 10.82
CA GLY A 158 -12.60 13.67 11.01
C GLY A 158 -12.76 12.15 10.86
N ASN A 159 -13.94 11.64 10.54
CA ASN A 159 -14.14 10.19 10.39
C ASN A 159 -13.23 9.61 9.32
N ILE A 160 -12.65 8.45 9.61
CA ILE A 160 -11.84 7.67 8.66
C ILE A 160 -12.75 6.60 8.08
N THR A 161 -12.90 6.60 6.75
CA THR A 161 -13.71 5.62 6.02
C THR A 161 -12.82 4.81 5.09
N PHE A 162 -12.97 3.51 5.11
CA PHE A 162 -12.37 2.56 4.17
C PHE A 162 -13.42 2.10 3.17
N SER A 163 -13.02 1.95 1.91
CA SER A 163 -13.84 1.37 0.86
C SER A 163 -13.04 0.38 0.01
N HIS A 164 -13.67 -0.74 -0.30
CA HIS A 164 -13.17 -1.76 -1.22
C HIS A 164 -14.36 -2.48 -1.84
N ARG A 165 -14.53 -2.39 -3.15
CA ARG A 165 -15.71 -2.92 -3.86
C ARG A 165 -17.01 -2.37 -3.24
N ASP A 166 -17.91 -3.25 -2.80
CA ASP A 166 -19.16 -2.86 -2.14
C ASP A 166 -19.03 -2.67 -0.62
N GLU A 167 -17.85 -2.94 -0.06
CA GLU A 167 -17.60 -2.77 1.36
C GLU A 167 -17.29 -1.31 1.67
N ILE A 168 -18.05 -0.72 2.58
CA ILE A 168 -17.79 0.60 3.16
C ILE A 168 -17.74 0.42 4.67
N ARG A 169 -16.63 0.79 5.28
CA ARG A 169 -16.41 0.60 6.70
C ARG A 169 -15.78 1.83 7.33
N ARG A 170 -16.31 2.25 8.48
CA ARG A 170 -15.66 3.25 9.31
C ARG A 170 -14.53 2.59 10.08
N LEU A 171 -13.38 3.23 10.10
CA LEU A 171 -12.20 2.81 10.85
C LEU A 171 -12.07 3.61 12.15
N SER A 172 -11.29 3.07 13.08
CA SER A 172 -10.91 3.76 14.31
C SER A 172 -10.10 5.03 14.02
N GLN A 173 -10.20 5.99 14.93
CA GLN A 173 -9.35 7.19 14.93
C GLN A 173 -8.14 7.04 15.85
N ASP A 174 -8.14 6.01 16.70
CA ASP A 174 -6.98 5.65 17.51
C ASP A 174 -5.87 5.05 16.63
N PRO A 175 -4.63 5.55 16.70
CA PRO A 175 -3.56 5.13 15.80
C PRO A 175 -3.20 3.63 15.90
N GLU A 176 -3.22 3.05 17.12
CA GLU A 176 -2.84 1.64 17.31
C GLU A 176 -3.92 0.71 16.80
N GLU A 177 -5.18 1.00 17.13
CA GLU A 177 -6.32 0.24 16.64
C GLU A 177 -6.45 0.36 15.12
N LEU A 178 -6.26 1.57 14.58
CA LEU A 178 -6.26 1.84 13.14
C LEU A 178 -5.16 1.03 12.42
N ALA A 179 -3.95 0.98 12.95
CA ALA A 179 -2.87 0.17 12.39
C ALA A 179 -3.22 -1.32 12.38
N GLY A 180 -3.87 -1.82 13.43
CA GLY A 180 -4.39 -3.18 13.50
C GLY A 180 -5.44 -3.46 12.41
N GLN A 181 -6.41 -2.55 12.24
CA GLN A 181 -7.45 -2.66 11.20
C GLN A 181 -6.85 -2.61 9.79
N ILE A 182 -5.91 -1.70 9.53
CA ILE A 182 -5.21 -1.61 8.23
C ILE A 182 -4.39 -2.89 7.99
N THR A 183 -3.73 -3.45 9.02
CA THR A 183 -3.01 -4.72 8.89
C THR A 183 -3.93 -5.86 8.46
N GLN A 184 -5.14 -5.95 9.01
CA GLN A 184 -6.13 -6.94 8.59
C GLN A 184 -6.55 -6.73 7.13
N ILE A 185 -6.79 -5.49 6.71
CA ILE A 185 -7.10 -5.15 5.32
C ILE A 185 -5.96 -5.61 4.40
N PHE A 186 -4.72 -5.26 4.71
CA PHE A 186 -3.56 -5.60 3.89
C PHE A 186 -3.24 -7.11 3.88
N SER A 187 -3.55 -7.84 4.95
CA SER A 187 -3.39 -9.30 4.99
C SER A 187 -4.34 -10.02 4.02
N SER A 188 -5.48 -9.41 3.70
CA SER A 188 -6.43 -9.91 2.69
C SER A 188 -6.00 -9.64 1.25
N LEU A 189 -5.04 -8.71 1.03
CA LEU A 189 -4.51 -8.31 -0.27
C LEU A 189 -3.78 -9.44 -0.99
N SER A 190 -4.10 -9.67 -2.26
CA SER A 190 -3.45 -10.70 -3.06
C SER A 190 -1.95 -10.45 -3.26
N ILE A 191 -1.53 -9.18 -3.37
CA ILE A 191 -0.13 -8.77 -3.54
C ILE A 191 0.67 -9.05 -2.26
N TYR A 192 0.05 -8.90 -1.09
CA TYR A 192 0.71 -9.03 0.21
C TYR A 192 0.41 -10.35 0.91
N LYS A 193 -0.62 -11.10 0.47
CA LYS A 193 -1.07 -12.36 1.10
C LYS A 193 0.04 -13.41 1.21
N SER A 194 0.94 -13.46 0.24
CA SER A 194 2.11 -14.34 0.27
C SER A 194 3.15 -13.93 1.31
N GLN A 195 3.15 -12.67 1.73
CA GLN A 195 4.10 -12.10 2.68
C GLN A 195 3.68 -12.36 4.15
N PHE A 196 2.37 -12.48 4.41
CA PHE A 196 1.80 -12.72 5.75
C PHE A 196 1.48 -14.20 6.04
N LYS A 197 1.64 -15.13 5.06
CA LYS A 197 1.54 -16.57 5.34
C LYS A 197 2.78 -17.02 6.11
N LYS A 198 2.57 -17.38 7.38
CA LYS A 198 3.53 -18.14 8.20
C LYS A 198 3.71 -19.55 7.66
#